data_e3be78878e61cc0276edc5b4c43e8d19
#
_entry.id   e3be78878e61cc0276edc5b4c43e8d19
#
_cell.length_a   1.000
_cell.length_b   1.000
_cell.length_c   1.000
_cell.angle_alpha   90.00
_cell.angle_beta   90.00
_cell.angle_gamma   90.00
#
_symmetry.space_group_name_H-M   'P 1'
#
loop_
_entity.id
_entity.type
_entity.pdbx_description
1 polymer ?
#
loop_
_entity_poly.entity_id
_entity_poly.type
_entity_poly.pdbx_seq_one_letter_code
_entity_poly.pdbx_strand_id
1 'polypeptide(L)'
;MAERIPARKRIGLVAHDHKKADLVAWATWNRALLVEHDLFATGTTGTLLEDELGVGIVKLHSGPLGGDQLLGAMIADGAIDLLVFFWDPLEQQPHDPDVRALLRIAMVWNIPVACNRSSADFMISSPLMTGEYERQVPDYRTYIDRALPAD
;
A
#
# COMPACT_ATOMS: atom_id res chain seq x y z
N MET A 1 -10.70 12.37 -13.09
CA MET A 1 -11.95 11.78 -12.56
C MET A 1 -11.82 11.65 -11.04
N ALA A 2 -12.89 11.84 -10.35
CA ALA A 2 -12.93 11.66 -8.90
C ALA A 2 -13.27 10.21 -8.57
N GLU A 3 -12.47 9.59 -7.71
CA GLU A 3 -12.74 8.25 -7.18
C GLU A 3 -12.83 8.31 -5.67
N ARG A 4 -13.82 7.63 -5.13
CA ARG A 4 -14.07 7.66 -3.69
C ARG A 4 -13.23 6.62 -2.96
N ILE A 5 -12.50 7.07 -1.95
CA ILE A 5 -11.90 6.22 -0.94
C ILE A 5 -12.88 6.14 0.23
N PRO A 6 -13.34 4.95 0.63
CA PRO A 6 -14.33 4.81 1.72
C PRO A 6 -13.74 5.19 3.08
N ALA A 7 -14.62 5.39 4.07
CA ALA A 7 -14.18 5.64 5.45
C ALA A 7 -13.39 4.46 6.02
N ARG A 8 -13.86 3.22 5.80
CA ARG A 8 -13.09 2.01 6.07
C ARG A 8 -12.15 1.74 4.90
N LYS A 9 -10.88 1.98 5.11
CA LYS A 9 -9.86 1.91 4.08
C LYS A 9 -9.27 0.51 3.95
N ARG A 10 -8.80 0.18 2.75
CA ARG A 10 -8.03 -1.03 2.49
C ARG A 10 -6.57 -0.63 2.42
N ILE A 11 -5.80 -1.07 3.41
CA ILE A 11 -4.42 -0.61 3.63
C ILE A 11 -3.45 -1.75 3.33
N GLY A 12 -2.54 -1.54 2.39
CA GLY A 12 -1.41 -2.43 2.13
C GLY A 12 -0.26 -2.11 3.09
N LEU A 13 0.28 -3.13 3.74
CA LEU A 13 1.38 -3.03 4.70
C LEU A 13 2.55 -3.88 4.20
N VAL A 14 3.66 -3.24 3.92
CA VAL A 14 4.87 -3.87 3.37
C VAL A 14 6.09 -3.38 4.14
N ALA A 15 7.02 -4.28 4.41
CA ALA A 15 8.32 -3.92 4.95
C ALA A 15 9.40 -4.86 4.41
N HIS A 16 10.57 -4.30 4.09
CA HIS A 16 11.78 -5.09 3.89
C HIS A 16 12.23 -5.71 5.21
N ASP A 17 13.06 -6.74 5.15
CA ASP A 17 13.41 -7.54 6.34
C ASP A 17 13.94 -6.69 7.50
N HIS A 18 14.85 -5.76 7.24
CA HIS A 18 15.41 -4.88 8.27
C HIS A 18 14.43 -3.81 8.78
N LYS A 19 13.27 -3.68 8.15
CA LYS A 19 12.23 -2.71 8.53
C LYS A 19 10.98 -3.35 9.13
N LYS A 20 10.93 -4.68 9.19
CA LYS A 20 9.76 -5.40 9.74
C LYS A 20 9.51 -5.06 11.20
N ALA A 21 10.56 -5.00 12.01
CA ALA A 21 10.42 -4.63 13.42
C ALA A 21 9.85 -3.22 13.59
N ASP A 22 10.28 -2.26 12.77
CA ASP A 22 9.75 -0.90 12.78
C ASP A 22 8.28 -0.86 12.38
N LEU A 23 7.89 -1.63 11.36
CA LEU A 23 6.50 -1.70 10.92
C LEU A 23 5.62 -2.32 12.01
N VAL A 24 6.06 -3.40 12.63
CA VAL A 24 5.32 -4.06 13.71
C VAL A 24 5.16 -3.11 14.90
N ALA A 25 6.22 -2.41 15.31
CA ALA A 25 6.17 -1.44 16.39
C ALA A 25 5.22 -0.28 16.08
N TRP A 26 5.27 0.25 14.86
CA TRP A 26 4.37 1.31 14.40
C TRP A 26 2.91 0.85 14.38
N ALA A 27 2.66 -0.35 13.86
CA ALA A 27 1.31 -0.91 13.78
C ALA A 27 0.73 -1.21 15.17
N THR A 28 1.54 -1.74 16.08
CA THR A 28 1.14 -2.01 17.45
C THR A 28 0.77 -0.72 18.20
N TRP A 29 1.57 0.32 18.06
CA TRP A 29 1.28 1.64 18.61
C TRP A 29 -0.03 2.23 18.06
N ASN A 30 -0.28 2.03 16.78
CA ASN A 30 -1.47 2.56 16.09
C ASN A 30 -2.60 1.54 15.96
N ARG A 31 -2.59 0.47 16.76
CA ARG A 31 -3.55 -0.62 16.67
C ARG A 31 -5.01 -0.13 16.66
N ALA A 32 -5.36 0.75 17.59
CA ALA A 32 -6.73 1.23 17.72
C ALA A 32 -7.26 1.92 16.45
N LEU A 33 -6.37 2.58 15.70
CA LEU A 33 -6.72 3.22 14.43
C LEU A 33 -6.73 2.22 13.28
N LEU A 34 -5.76 1.29 13.24
CA LEU A 34 -5.62 0.33 12.15
C LEU A 34 -6.74 -0.71 12.12
N VAL A 35 -7.24 -1.15 13.27
CA VAL A 35 -8.29 -2.19 13.33
C VAL A 35 -9.64 -1.72 12.77
N GLU A 36 -9.83 -0.43 12.59
CA GLU A 36 -10.99 0.14 11.93
C GLU A 36 -10.95 -0.02 10.39
N HIS A 37 -9.87 -0.54 9.85
CA HIS A 37 -9.61 -0.70 8.42
C HIS A 37 -9.38 -2.16 8.05
N ASP A 38 -9.43 -2.45 6.75
CA ASP A 38 -9.06 -3.75 6.20
C ASP A 38 -7.57 -3.76 5.89
N LEU A 39 -6.85 -4.73 6.43
CA LEU A 39 -5.40 -4.78 6.35
C LEU A 39 -4.94 -5.92 5.43
N PHE A 40 -4.00 -5.60 4.57
CA PHE A 40 -3.34 -6.51 3.63
C PHE A 40 -1.84 -6.41 3.84
N ALA A 41 -1.14 -7.52 3.84
CA ALA A 41 0.31 -7.51 4.04
C ALA A 41 1.01 -8.59 3.23
N THR A 42 2.26 -8.32 2.87
CA THR A 42 3.09 -9.26 2.12
C THR A 42 3.91 -10.15 3.05
N GLY A 43 4.15 -11.37 2.60
CA GLY A 43 5.07 -12.32 3.20
C GLY A 43 4.81 -12.60 4.69
N THR A 44 5.90 -12.76 5.41
CA THR A 44 5.89 -13.01 6.86
C THR A 44 5.42 -11.80 7.66
N THR A 45 5.46 -10.61 7.09
CA THR A 45 4.95 -9.38 7.71
C THR A 45 3.49 -9.53 8.11
N GLY A 46 2.67 -10.13 7.26
CA GLY A 46 1.25 -10.37 7.55
C GLY A 46 1.04 -11.26 8.78
N THR A 47 1.82 -12.32 8.91
CA THR A 47 1.75 -13.22 10.08
C THR A 47 2.18 -12.51 11.35
N LEU A 48 3.29 -11.76 11.30
CA LEU A 48 3.78 -10.99 12.46
C LEU A 48 2.75 -9.95 12.92
N LEU A 49 2.15 -9.23 11.98
CA LEU A 49 1.14 -8.22 12.30
C LEU A 49 -0.14 -8.84 12.84
N GLU A 50 -0.59 -9.96 12.29
CA GLU A 50 -1.78 -10.67 12.77
C GLU A 50 -1.60 -11.14 14.21
N ASP A 51 -0.44 -11.71 14.53
CA ASP A 51 -0.09 -12.15 15.88
C ASP A 51 -0.04 -10.97 16.87
N GLU A 52 0.56 -9.87 16.48
CA GLU A 52 0.72 -8.70 17.35
C GLU A 52 -0.57 -7.89 17.52
N LEU A 53 -1.34 -7.73 16.45
CA LEU A 53 -2.56 -6.93 16.48
C LEU A 53 -3.78 -7.72 16.96
N GLY A 54 -3.75 -9.04 16.83
CA GLY A 54 -4.89 -9.90 17.18
C GLY A 54 -6.09 -9.69 16.24
N VAL A 55 -5.85 -9.33 14.98
CA VAL A 55 -6.89 -9.12 13.96
C VAL A 55 -6.54 -9.87 12.69
N GLY A 56 -7.55 -10.22 11.91
CA GLY A 56 -7.33 -10.88 10.62
C GLY A 56 -6.67 -9.95 9.62
N ILE A 57 -5.64 -10.44 8.94
CA ILE A 57 -4.93 -9.73 7.89
C ILE A 57 -4.93 -10.60 6.65
N VAL A 58 -5.27 -10.03 5.50
CA VAL A 58 -5.13 -10.73 4.22
C VAL A 58 -3.65 -10.81 3.87
N LYS A 59 -3.11 -12.03 3.84
CA LYS A 59 -1.69 -12.27 3.58
C LYS A 59 -1.46 -12.57 2.11
N LEU A 60 -0.56 -11.80 1.52
CA LEU A 60 -0.12 -11.96 0.13
C LEU A 60 1.23 -12.70 0.11
N HIS A 61 1.71 -13.07 -1.08
CA HIS A 61 3.05 -13.62 -1.21
C HIS A 61 4.11 -12.64 -0.72
N SER A 62 5.28 -13.14 -0.31
CA SER A 62 6.43 -12.28 -0.03
C SER A 62 6.85 -11.49 -1.27
N GLY A 63 7.51 -10.33 -1.08
CA GLY A 63 7.94 -9.47 -2.18
C GLY A 63 8.66 -10.21 -3.29
N PRO A 64 9.75 -10.97 -3.00
CA PRO A 64 10.48 -11.73 -4.02
C PRO A 64 9.66 -12.80 -4.75
N LEU A 65 8.54 -13.21 -4.20
CA LEU A 65 7.65 -14.22 -4.79
C LEU A 65 6.40 -13.61 -5.44
N GLY A 66 6.40 -12.30 -5.68
CA GLY A 66 5.34 -11.62 -6.41
C GLY A 66 4.35 -10.82 -5.54
N GLY A 67 4.60 -10.66 -4.24
CA GLY A 67 3.73 -9.89 -3.36
C GLY A 67 3.62 -8.43 -3.76
N ASP A 68 4.73 -7.80 -4.17
CA ASP A 68 4.75 -6.41 -4.63
C ASP A 68 3.96 -6.23 -5.93
N GLN A 69 4.09 -7.18 -6.85
CA GLN A 69 3.35 -7.17 -8.11
C GLN A 69 1.84 -7.32 -7.88
N LEU A 70 1.45 -8.21 -6.96
CA LEU A 70 0.05 -8.41 -6.61
C LEU A 70 -0.55 -7.15 -5.98
N LEU A 71 0.17 -6.50 -5.05
CA LEU A 71 -0.26 -5.22 -4.49
C LEU A 71 -0.41 -4.16 -5.57
N GLY A 72 0.53 -4.07 -6.50
CA GLY A 72 0.45 -3.16 -7.64
C GLY A 72 -0.80 -3.39 -8.49
N ALA A 73 -1.12 -4.64 -8.78
CA ALA A 73 -2.34 -4.99 -9.49
C ALA A 73 -3.61 -4.60 -8.71
N MET A 74 -3.61 -4.84 -7.39
CA MET A 74 -4.73 -4.47 -6.52
C MET A 74 -4.92 -2.95 -6.45
N ILE A 75 -3.84 -2.17 -6.47
CA ILE A 75 -3.91 -0.70 -6.55
C ILE A 75 -4.52 -0.27 -7.89
N ALA A 76 -4.08 -0.86 -8.98
CA ALA A 76 -4.61 -0.55 -10.31
C ALA A 76 -6.09 -0.88 -10.45
N ASP A 77 -6.55 -1.95 -9.81
CA ASP A 77 -7.95 -2.37 -9.78
C ASP A 77 -8.81 -1.62 -8.73
N GLY A 78 -8.23 -0.67 -8.00
CA GLY A 78 -8.95 0.06 -6.97
C GLY A 78 -9.26 -0.74 -5.73
N ALA A 79 -8.53 -1.83 -5.46
CA ALA A 79 -8.73 -2.71 -4.31
C ALA A 79 -7.86 -2.34 -3.09
N ILE A 80 -6.94 -1.41 -3.23
CA ILE A 80 -6.10 -0.86 -2.16
C ILE A 80 -6.22 0.67 -2.19
N ASP A 81 -6.45 1.27 -1.03
CA ASP A 81 -6.68 2.71 -0.87
C ASP A 81 -5.46 3.47 -0.35
N LEU A 82 -4.62 2.81 0.45
CA LEU A 82 -3.39 3.37 1.00
C LEU A 82 -2.30 2.31 1.02
N LEU A 83 -1.05 2.75 0.92
CA LEU A 83 0.13 1.90 1.03
C LEU A 83 1.07 2.43 2.09
N VAL A 84 1.40 1.58 3.06
CA VAL A 84 2.50 1.79 4.01
C VAL A 84 3.60 0.81 3.64
N PHE A 85 4.71 1.34 3.14
CA PHE A 85 5.82 0.55 2.63
C PHE A 85 7.12 1.00 3.29
N PHE A 86 7.53 0.33 4.37
CA PHE A 86 8.79 0.62 5.03
C PHE A 86 9.94 0.03 4.22
N TRP A 87 10.37 0.82 3.26
CA TRP A 87 11.43 0.48 2.33
C TRP A 87 12.80 0.64 2.99
N ASP A 88 13.70 -0.30 2.73
CA ASP A 88 15.09 -0.21 3.16
C ASP A 88 15.97 0.35 2.02
N PRO A 89 16.40 1.61 2.11
CA PRO A 89 17.18 2.23 1.04
C PRO A 89 18.64 1.81 1.03
N LEU A 90 19.12 1.11 2.06
CA LEU A 90 20.52 0.73 2.22
C LEU A 90 20.79 -0.73 1.84
N GLU A 91 19.75 -1.51 1.63
CA GLU A 91 19.84 -2.91 1.24
C GLU A 91 19.30 -3.12 -0.16
N GLN A 92 20.12 -3.71 -1.02
CA GLN A 92 19.67 -4.11 -2.33
C GLN A 92 18.79 -5.34 -2.23
N GLN A 93 17.61 -5.27 -2.84
CA GLN A 93 16.66 -6.38 -2.86
C GLN A 93 16.71 -7.10 -4.22
N PRO A 94 16.52 -8.44 -4.25
CA PRO A 94 16.48 -9.16 -5.53
C PRO A 94 15.29 -8.73 -6.40
N HIS A 95 14.26 -8.14 -5.81
CA HIS A 95 13.03 -7.67 -6.47
C HIS A 95 12.94 -6.13 -6.53
N ASP A 96 14.06 -5.41 -6.51
CA ASP A 96 14.06 -3.94 -6.61
C ASP A 96 13.26 -3.39 -7.80
N PRO A 97 13.26 -4.01 -9.00
CA PRO A 97 12.38 -3.56 -10.08
C PRO A 97 10.90 -3.61 -9.72
N ASP A 98 10.45 -4.60 -8.96
CA ASP A 98 9.07 -4.74 -8.51
C ASP A 98 8.71 -3.67 -7.48
N VAL A 99 9.63 -3.33 -6.60
CA VAL A 99 9.49 -2.22 -5.64
C VAL A 99 9.25 -0.90 -6.37
N ARG A 100 10.06 -0.61 -7.38
CA ARG A 100 9.89 0.59 -8.21
C ARG A 100 8.55 0.58 -8.94
N ALA A 101 8.15 -0.56 -9.48
CA ALA A 101 6.88 -0.71 -10.17
C ALA A 101 5.70 -0.48 -9.22
N LEU A 102 5.76 -1.00 -8.00
CA LEU A 102 4.73 -0.78 -6.97
C LEU A 102 4.58 0.70 -6.62
N LEU A 103 5.70 1.38 -6.34
CA LEU A 103 5.67 2.81 -6.02
C LEU A 103 5.17 3.64 -7.20
N ARG A 104 5.59 3.31 -8.41
CA ARG A 104 5.13 3.97 -9.63
C ARG A 104 3.62 3.83 -9.81
N ILE A 105 3.07 2.63 -9.65
CA ILE A 105 1.63 2.41 -9.87
C ILE A 105 0.79 3.13 -8.81
N ALA A 106 1.29 3.23 -7.58
CA ALA A 106 0.64 4.01 -6.54
C ALA A 106 0.53 5.49 -6.92
N MET A 107 1.56 6.04 -7.56
CA MET A 107 1.53 7.43 -8.06
C MET A 107 0.57 7.57 -9.25
N VAL A 108 0.57 6.61 -10.18
CA VAL A 108 -0.37 6.61 -11.32
C VAL A 108 -1.82 6.71 -10.84
N TRP A 109 -2.18 5.96 -9.82
CA TRP A 109 -3.55 5.92 -9.29
C TRP A 109 -3.80 6.88 -8.14
N ASN A 110 -2.83 7.72 -7.80
CA ASN A 110 -2.93 8.77 -6.79
C ASN A 110 -3.44 8.26 -5.45
N ILE A 111 -2.89 7.16 -4.96
CA ILE A 111 -3.15 6.71 -3.60
C ILE A 111 -2.07 7.23 -2.64
N PRO A 112 -2.38 7.49 -1.37
CA PRO A 112 -1.38 7.86 -0.37
C PRO A 112 -0.37 6.73 -0.13
N VAL A 113 0.91 7.10 -0.06
CA VAL A 113 2.00 6.15 0.22
C VAL A 113 2.90 6.73 1.30
N ALA A 114 3.21 5.92 2.31
CA ALA A 114 4.21 6.23 3.32
C ALA A 114 5.39 5.25 3.19
N CYS A 115 6.58 5.75 2.87
CA CYS A 115 7.78 4.94 2.69
C CYS A 115 8.66 4.88 3.94
N ASN A 116 8.31 5.56 5.00
CA ASN A 116 9.00 5.54 6.28
C ASN A 116 8.03 5.82 7.43
N ARG A 117 8.54 5.64 8.66
CA ARG A 117 7.72 5.78 9.86
C ARG A 117 7.16 7.18 10.04
N SER A 118 7.94 8.22 9.80
CA SER A 118 7.47 9.60 9.94
C SER A 118 6.31 9.91 9.00
N SER A 119 6.42 9.52 7.75
CA SER A 119 5.31 9.68 6.79
C SER A 119 4.07 8.88 7.21
N ALA A 120 4.26 7.66 7.71
CA ALA A 120 3.16 6.85 8.21
C ALA A 120 2.48 7.48 9.43
N ASP A 121 3.24 8.09 10.34
CA ASP A 121 2.69 8.82 11.49
C ASP A 121 1.81 10.00 11.06
N PHE A 122 2.27 10.79 10.12
CA PHE A 122 1.47 11.90 9.57
C PHE A 122 0.21 11.39 8.87
N MET A 123 0.33 10.31 8.10
CA MET A 123 -0.78 9.74 7.35
C MET A 123 -1.85 9.16 8.28
N ILE A 124 -1.46 8.35 9.27
CA ILE A 124 -2.41 7.72 10.20
C ILE A 124 -3.11 8.73 11.11
N SER A 125 -2.46 9.87 11.36
CA SER A 125 -2.97 10.95 12.20
C SER A 125 -3.90 11.91 11.45
N SER A 126 -4.02 11.77 10.14
CA SER A 126 -4.86 12.66 9.33
C SER A 126 -6.34 12.42 9.62
N PRO A 127 -7.15 13.50 9.73
CA PRO A 127 -8.62 13.38 9.79
C PRO A 127 -9.22 12.65 8.58
N LEU A 128 -8.52 12.61 7.45
CA LEU A 128 -8.95 11.90 6.24
C LEU A 128 -8.96 10.38 6.41
N MET A 129 -8.31 9.86 7.45
CA MET A 129 -8.29 8.41 7.71
C MET A 129 -9.64 7.84 8.14
N THR A 130 -10.49 8.62 8.77
CA THR A 130 -11.76 8.16 9.36
C THR A 130 -12.99 8.55 8.56
N GLY A 131 -12.82 9.35 7.52
CA GLY A 131 -13.91 9.81 6.65
C GLY A 131 -13.74 9.33 5.21
N GLU A 132 -14.76 9.56 4.41
CA GLU A 132 -14.65 9.39 2.96
C GLU A 132 -13.74 10.45 2.37
N TYR A 133 -12.95 10.07 1.40
CA TYR A 133 -12.07 10.97 0.66
C TYR A 133 -12.25 10.80 -0.83
N GLU A 134 -12.33 11.91 -1.54
CA GLU A 134 -12.45 11.92 -2.98
C GLU A 134 -11.08 12.22 -3.60
N ARG A 135 -10.42 11.17 -4.08
CA ARG A 135 -9.13 11.34 -4.78
C ARG A 135 -9.36 11.72 -6.23
N GLN A 136 -8.51 12.58 -6.74
CA GLN A 136 -8.49 12.93 -8.16
C GLN A 136 -7.56 12.00 -8.91
N VAL A 137 -8.10 11.26 -9.86
CA VAL A 137 -7.32 10.40 -10.75
C VAL A 137 -7.26 11.06 -12.12
N PRO A 138 -6.08 11.18 -12.75
CA PRO A 138 -5.97 11.70 -14.10
C PRO A 138 -6.84 10.92 -15.10
N ASP A 139 -7.34 11.60 -16.10
CA ASP A 139 -8.09 10.95 -17.16
C ASP A 139 -7.14 10.24 -18.12
N TYR A 140 -7.06 8.92 -17.99
CA TYR A 140 -6.19 8.09 -18.83
C TYR A 140 -6.82 7.64 -20.14
N ARG A 141 -8.02 8.11 -20.49
CA ARG A 141 -8.68 7.76 -21.76
C ARG A 141 -7.81 8.10 -22.97
N THR A 142 -7.15 9.25 -22.95
CA THR A 142 -6.20 9.63 -24.01
C THR A 142 -5.03 8.67 -24.15
N TYR A 143 -4.71 7.93 -23.09
CA TYR A 143 -3.69 6.87 -23.11
C TYR A 143 -4.23 5.56 -23.68
N ILE A 144 -5.48 5.25 -23.35
CA ILE A 144 -6.19 4.04 -23.77
C ILE A 144 -6.59 4.17 -25.25
N ASP A 145 -7.08 5.34 -25.61
CA ASP A 145 -7.58 5.65 -26.97
C ASP A 145 -6.45 6.06 -27.94
N ARG A 146 -5.20 5.88 -27.57
CA ARG A 146 -4.09 6.01 -28.53
C ARG A 146 -4.39 5.08 -29.68
N ALA A 147 -4.74 5.69 -30.81
CA ALA A 147 -5.02 4.95 -32.04
C ALA A 147 -3.93 3.92 -32.27
N LEU A 148 -4.33 2.67 -32.38
CA LEU A 148 -3.47 1.67 -33.01
C LEU A 148 -3.07 2.24 -34.35
N PRO A 149 -1.80 2.15 -34.79
CA PRO A 149 -1.42 2.58 -36.11
C PRO A 149 -2.39 1.93 -37.08
N ALA A 150 -2.98 2.73 -37.97
CA ALA A 150 -3.76 2.18 -39.08
C ALA A 150 -2.81 1.27 -39.88
N ASP A 151 -3.18 -0.01 -40.04
CA ASP A 151 -2.47 -0.96 -40.89
C ASP A 151 -2.36 -0.42 -42.35
#